data_bc65dd9e8ceb5a9b4dcc0ba30d8da035
#
_entry.id   bc65dd9e8ceb5a9b4dcc0ba30d8da035
#
_cell.length_a   1.000
_cell.length_b   1.000
_cell.length_c   1.000
_cell.angle_alpha   90.00
_cell.angle_beta   90.00
_cell.angle_gamma   90.00
#
_symmetry.space_group_name_H-M   'P 1'
#
loop_
_entity.id
_entity.type
_entity.pdbx_description
1 polymer ?
#
loop_
_entity_poly.entity_id
_entity_poly.type
_entity_poly.pdbx_seq_one_letter_code
_entity_poly.pdbx_strand_id
1 'polypeptide(L)'
;MRIAVMGSGGVGAYVGSRLQAAGEDVVFIARGAHLAALQKEGLRIESPVHPLHLPSVNAVQEPSAVGPVDLIVFAVKLGDTETAARQLQPMIGPETRILTLQNGIDSVEMITTHVGAAKVRSGVIYVSAVIDRPGVIRSPGGLHMIVADAAQGDPVMARFFNACDRAAALDAKPSDDIEVTLWEKFIALTSLSGTTSLLRATMGQILAHSETRVLQRQLIDEAVAVGSAAGKVNRNDLADEIMAKLSAMPFAFRSSMSEDLERGKPLELRWLSGRVHSLGQQYRVPTPGHSMVYRGLVLYENGKPT
;
A
#
# COMPACT_ATOMS: atom_id res chain seq x y z
N MET A 1 18.15 14.20 2.29
CA MET A 1 16.91 14.79 2.84
C MET A 1 16.56 14.12 4.15
N ARG A 2 15.79 14.78 5.01
CA ARG A 2 15.28 14.18 6.25
C ARG A 2 13.90 13.59 5.99
N ILE A 3 13.74 12.30 6.29
CA ILE A 3 12.53 11.53 5.97
C ILE A 3 11.96 10.90 7.23
N ALA A 4 10.66 11.05 7.48
CA ALA A 4 9.96 10.29 8.48
C ALA A 4 9.14 9.18 7.80
N VAL A 5 9.21 7.96 8.32
CA VAL A 5 8.36 6.84 7.88
C VAL A 5 7.24 6.66 8.88
N MET A 6 6.06 7.19 8.56
CA MET A 6 4.86 7.02 9.38
C MET A 6 4.22 5.66 9.08
N GLY A 7 4.46 4.71 9.98
CA GLY A 7 4.05 3.32 9.81
C GLY A 7 5.19 2.45 9.26
N SER A 8 6.14 2.10 10.12
CA SER A 8 7.28 1.21 9.77
C SER A 8 6.87 -0.27 9.75
N GLY A 9 5.74 -0.56 9.08
CA GLY A 9 5.31 -1.92 8.71
C GLY A 9 6.14 -2.48 7.56
N GLY A 10 5.65 -3.51 6.88
CA GLY A 10 6.36 -4.13 5.75
C GLY A 10 6.80 -3.13 4.70
N VAL A 11 5.84 -2.37 4.15
CA VAL A 11 6.09 -1.39 3.08
C VAL A 11 6.94 -0.21 3.57
N GLY A 12 6.53 0.43 4.67
CA GLY A 12 7.25 1.61 5.18
C GLY A 12 8.68 1.28 5.61
N ALA A 13 8.89 0.18 6.30
CA ALA A 13 10.24 -0.26 6.69
C ALA A 13 11.09 -0.63 5.46
N TYR A 14 10.50 -1.26 4.44
CA TYR A 14 11.19 -1.55 3.18
C TYR A 14 11.65 -0.26 2.51
N VAL A 15 10.75 0.68 2.24
CA VAL A 15 11.08 1.96 1.57
C VAL A 15 12.09 2.76 2.37
N GLY A 16 11.83 2.96 3.67
CA GLY A 16 12.72 3.74 4.54
C GLY A 16 14.13 3.14 4.63
N SER A 17 14.25 1.81 4.71
CA SER A 17 15.57 1.16 4.76
C SER A 17 16.37 1.33 3.47
N ARG A 18 15.72 1.28 2.30
CA ARG A 18 16.37 1.51 1.01
C ARG A 18 16.85 2.94 0.88
N LEU A 19 16.03 3.91 1.30
CA LEU A 19 16.41 5.32 1.31
C LEU A 19 17.54 5.60 2.31
N GLN A 20 17.52 5.01 3.50
CA GLN A 20 18.63 5.14 4.46
C GLN A 20 19.92 4.54 3.91
N ALA A 21 19.87 3.39 3.26
CA ALA A 21 21.02 2.79 2.61
C ALA A 21 21.57 3.63 1.45
N ALA A 22 20.73 4.45 0.81
CA ALA A 22 21.12 5.43 -0.22
C ALA A 22 21.64 6.76 0.36
N GLY A 23 21.78 6.86 1.68
CA GLY A 23 22.40 8.01 2.37
C GLY A 23 21.41 9.07 2.87
N GLU A 24 20.11 8.79 2.88
CA GLU A 24 19.11 9.70 3.44
C GLU A 24 19.01 9.58 4.98
N ASP A 25 18.68 10.70 5.66
CA ASP A 25 18.38 10.70 7.11
C ASP A 25 16.96 10.22 7.35
N VAL A 26 16.80 8.99 7.81
CA VAL A 26 15.48 8.34 7.96
C VAL A 26 15.15 8.08 9.41
N VAL A 27 13.96 8.52 9.85
CA VAL A 27 13.39 8.22 11.15
C VAL A 27 12.16 7.31 10.98
N PHE A 28 12.19 6.16 11.64
CA PHE A 28 11.12 5.16 11.59
C PHE A 28 10.16 5.35 12.76
N ILE A 29 8.86 5.53 12.47
CA ILE A 29 7.83 5.56 13.50
C ILE A 29 7.21 4.16 13.59
N ALA A 30 7.45 3.49 14.72
CA ALA A 30 7.03 2.11 14.96
C ALA A 30 6.49 1.95 16.39
N ARG A 31 5.88 0.80 16.70
CA ARG A 31 5.28 0.51 18.00
C ARG A 31 5.65 -0.89 18.50
N GLY A 32 5.53 -1.07 19.81
CA GLY A 32 5.61 -2.39 20.46
C GLY A 32 6.92 -3.13 20.20
N ALA A 33 6.83 -4.45 20.06
CA ALA A 33 8.01 -5.33 19.87
C ALA A 33 8.83 -4.99 18.63
N HIS A 34 8.17 -4.49 17.55
CA HIS A 34 8.89 -4.10 16.34
C HIS A 34 9.77 -2.87 16.59
N LEU A 35 9.27 -1.86 17.29
CA LEU A 35 10.07 -0.69 17.70
C LEU A 35 11.27 -1.11 18.56
N ALA A 36 11.03 -1.94 19.58
CA ALA A 36 12.10 -2.40 20.46
C ALA A 36 13.22 -3.12 19.71
N ALA A 37 12.86 -3.95 18.72
CA ALA A 37 13.83 -4.64 17.87
C ALA A 37 14.59 -3.67 16.97
N LEU A 38 13.89 -2.68 16.34
CA LEU A 38 14.54 -1.65 15.52
C LEU A 38 15.58 -0.84 16.32
N GLN A 39 15.26 -0.47 17.56
CA GLN A 39 16.16 0.29 18.42
C GLN A 39 17.37 -0.52 18.89
N LYS A 40 17.19 -1.83 19.12
CA LYS A 40 18.23 -2.70 19.68
C LYS A 40 19.12 -3.35 18.64
N GLU A 41 18.51 -3.80 17.52
CA GLU A 41 19.13 -4.70 16.54
C GLU A 41 19.17 -4.11 15.13
N GLY A 42 18.58 -2.91 14.94
CA GLY A 42 18.44 -2.31 13.63
C GLY A 42 17.34 -2.95 12.79
N LEU A 43 17.46 -2.84 11.47
CA LEU A 43 16.46 -3.32 10.50
C LEU A 43 17.10 -4.27 9.50
N ARG A 44 16.46 -5.43 9.29
CA ARG A 44 16.89 -6.41 8.30
C ARG A 44 15.81 -6.65 7.26
N ILE A 45 16.22 -6.62 5.98
CA ILE A 45 15.39 -7.10 4.85
C ILE A 45 15.90 -8.48 4.47
N GLU A 46 15.11 -9.51 4.69
CA GLU A 46 15.36 -10.86 4.19
C GLU A 46 14.76 -10.99 2.79
N SER A 47 15.62 -11.12 1.80
CA SER A 47 15.27 -11.24 0.40
C SER A 47 16.28 -12.13 -0.33
N PRO A 48 15.85 -13.02 -1.22
CA PRO A 48 16.76 -13.86 -2.01
C PRO A 48 17.59 -13.08 -3.02
N VAL A 49 17.10 -11.88 -3.43
CA VAL A 49 17.74 -11.09 -4.50
C VAL A 49 18.35 -9.77 -3.99
N HIS A 50 17.74 -9.15 -3.01
CA HIS A 50 18.17 -7.83 -2.50
C HIS A 50 18.15 -7.77 -0.97
N PRO A 51 18.94 -8.61 -0.26
CA PRO A 51 19.02 -8.54 1.19
C PRO A 51 19.65 -7.21 1.63
N LEU A 52 19.27 -6.74 2.82
CA LEU A 52 19.83 -5.53 3.43
C LEU A 52 19.87 -5.69 4.94
N HIS A 53 20.94 -5.21 5.56
CA HIS A 53 21.03 -5.08 7.00
C HIS A 53 21.54 -3.70 7.39
N LEU A 54 20.71 -2.97 8.11
CA LEU A 54 21.04 -1.71 8.77
C LEU A 54 21.23 -2.02 10.26
N PRO A 55 22.47 -2.09 10.77
CA PRO A 55 22.71 -2.47 12.17
C PRO A 55 22.21 -1.42 13.18
N SER A 56 21.96 -0.20 12.71
CA SER A 56 21.39 0.88 13.50
C SER A 56 20.41 1.70 12.64
N VAL A 57 19.26 1.99 13.22
CA VAL A 57 18.23 2.87 12.63
C VAL A 57 17.72 3.81 13.71
N ASN A 58 17.33 5.03 13.31
CA ASN A 58 16.63 5.95 14.20
C ASN A 58 15.14 5.56 14.23
N ALA A 59 14.66 5.02 15.35
CA ALA A 59 13.28 4.58 15.49
C ALA A 59 12.65 5.13 16.76
N VAL A 60 11.46 5.71 16.62
CA VAL A 60 10.70 6.33 17.72
C VAL A 60 9.25 5.85 17.73
N GLN A 61 8.59 5.98 18.86
CA GLN A 61 7.16 5.68 18.95
C GLN A 61 6.31 6.91 18.58
N GLU A 62 6.68 8.06 19.12
CA GLU A 62 5.87 9.27 19.03
C GLU A 62 6.39 10.21 17.94
N PRO A 63 5.54 10.59 16.97
CA PRO A 63 5.90 11.56 15.92
C PRO A 63 6.41 12.89 16.47
N SER A 64 5.97 13.29 17.68
CA SER A 64 6.41 14.52 18.34
C SER A 64 7.90 14.54 18.68
N ALA A 65 8.55 13.39 18.76
CA ALA A 65 10.00 13.28 18.99
C ALA A 65 10.85 13.52 17.73
N VAL A 66 10.22 13.60 16.54
CA VAL A 66 10.93 13.69 15.25
C VAL A 66 11.28 15.14 14.89
N GLY A 67 10.34 16.07 15.08
CA GLY A 67 10.46 17.44 14.55
C GLY A 67 10.25 17.52 13.03
N PRO A 68 10.35 18.74 12.44
CA PRO A 68 10.08 18.94 11.02
C PRO A 68 11.02 18.13 10.10
N VAL A 69 10.43 17.55 9.04
CA VAL A 69 11.13 16.76 8.02
C VAL A 69 10.82 17.27 6.62
N ASP A 70 11.64 16.89 5.63
CA ASP A 70 11.38 17.21 4.22
C ASP A 70 10.23 16.36 3.66
N LEU A 71 10.25 15.05 3.94
CA LEU A 71 9.28 14.09 3.43
C LEU A 71 8.76 13.18 4.53
N ILE A 72 7.46 12.96 4.53
CA ILE A 72 6.80 11.91 5.31
C ILE A 72 6.35 10.81 4.35
N VAL A 73 6.94 9.63 4.43
CA VAL A 73 6.44 8.42 3.77
C VAL A 73 5.34 7.85 4.66
N PHE A 74 4.10 7.94 4.18
CA PHE A 74 2.92 7.54 4.94
C PHE A 74 2.47 6.14 4.50
N ALA A 75 2.66 5.15 5.36
CA ALA A 75 2.49 3.73 5.05
C ALA A 75 1.84 2.91 6.19
N VAL A 76 0.98 3.54 6.98
CA VAL A 76 0.15 2.83 7.96
C VAL A 76 -0.94 2.02 7.25
N LYS A 77 -1.56 1.06 7.92
CA LYS A 77 -2.78 0.40 7.42
C LYS A 77 -3.90 1.42 7.28
N LEU A 78 -4.78 1.25 6.28
CA LEU A 78 -5.85 2.23 5.98
C LEU A 78 -6.75 2.51 7.18
N GLY A 79 -7.03 1.52 8.03
CA GLY A 79 -7.81 1.73 9.26
C GLY A 79 -7.17 2.68 10.27
N ASP A 80 -5.85 2.87 10.20
CA ASP A 80 -5.11 3.77 11.10
C ASP A 80 -4.90 5.18 10.52
N THR A 81 -5.35 5.45 9.29
CA THR A 81 -5.03 6.67 8.53
C THR A 81 -5.39 7.93 9.29
N GLU A 82 -6.62 8.07 9.78
CA GLU A 82 -7.06 9.27 10.49
C GLU A 82 -6.27 9.50 11.78
N THR A 83 -6.07 8.44 12.56
CA THR A 83 -5.30 8.53 13.82
C THR A 83 -3.86 8.94 13.55
N ALA A 84 -3.24 8.36 12.53
CA ALA A 84 -1.87 8.68 12.14
C ALA A 84 -1.76 10.09 11.54
N ALA A 85 -2.72 10.51 10.71
CA ALA A 85 -2.73 11.83 10.10
C ALA A 85 -2.81 12.97 11.14
N ARG A 86 -3.61 12.80 12.19
CA ARG A 86 -3.68 13.75 13.33
C ARG A 86 -2.35 13.92 14.06
N GLN A 87 -1.48 12.92 14.03
CA GLN A 87 -0.18 12.92 14.70
C GLN A 87 0.95 13.54 13.85
N LEU A 88 0.69 13.97 12.61
CA LEU A 88 1.72 14.47 11.70
C LEU A 88 2.22 15.88 12.02
N GLN A 89 1.40 16.71 12.68
CA GLN A 89 1.67 18.14 12.89
C GLN A 89 3.10 18.47 13.38
N PRO A 90 3.68 17.75 14.36
CA PRO A 90 5.03 18.03 14.85
C PRO A 90 6.14 17.83 13.80
N MET A 91 5.86 17.04 12.75
CA MET A 91 6.81 16.72 11.67
C MET A 91 6.65 17.63 10.45
N ILE A 92 5.64 18.49 10.44
CA ILE A 92 5.32 19.33 9.29
C ILE A 92 5.99 20.69 9.40
N GLY A 93 6.91 20.96 8.48
CA GLY A 93 7.47 22.29 8.19
C GLY A 93 6.81 22.94 6.97
N PRO A 94 7.27 24.14 6.58
CA PRO A 94 6.74 24.86 5.41
C PRO A 94 6.79 24.03 4.13
N GLU A 95 7.90 23.37 3.85
CA GLU A 95 8.15 22.63 2.62
C GLU A 95 7.86 21.12 2.71
N THR A 96 7.44 20.62 3.87
CA THR A 96 7.19 19.18 4.05
C THR A 96 6.14 18.66 3.05
N ARG A 97 6.43 17.50 2.45
CA ARG A 97 5.47 16.72 1.67
C ARG A 97 5.16 15.40 2.35
N ILE A 98 3.96 14.91 2.13
CA ILE A 98 3.47 13.64 2.66
C ILE A 98 3.14 12.76 1.47
N LEU A 99 3.98 11.76 1.22
CA LEU A 99 3.76 10.77 0.16
C LEU A 99 3.06 9.56 0.76
N THR A 100 1.76 9.39 0.45
CA THR A 100 1.05 8.18 0.84
C THR A 100 1.34 7.05 -0.13
N LEU A 101 1.71 5.89 0.43
CA LEU A 101 1.95 4.64 -0.30
C LEU A 101 0.94 3.56 0.10
N GLN A 102 -0.16 3.96 0.69
CA GLN A 102 -1.21 3.04 1.14
C GLN A 102 -1.94 2.42 -0.06
N ASN A 103 -2.50 1.24 0.16
CA ASN A 103 -3.43 0.63 -0.79
C ASN A 103 -4.78 1.38 -0.82
N GLY A 104 -5.63 1.08 -1.81
CA GLY A 104 -6.94 1.75 -1.93
C GLY A 104 -6.84 3.14 -2.56
N ILE A 105 -7.94 3.88 -2.50
CA ILE A 105 -8.13 5.17 -3.19
C ILE A 105 -8.51 6.31 -2.24
N ASP A 106 -8.67 6.05 -0.95
CA ASP A 106 -9.25 7.00 0.01
C ASP A 106 -8.20 7.78 0.82
N SER A 107 -6.95 7.31 0.85
CA SER A 107 -5.92 7.82 1.77
C SER A 107 -5.59 9.30 1.57
N VAL A 108 -5.54 9.77 0.32
CA VAL A 108 -5.23 11.18 0.01
C VAL A 108 -6.28 12.10 0.62
N GLU A 109 -7.56 11.82 0.40
CA GLU A 109 -8.67 12.60 0.95
C GLU A 109 -8.61 12.62 2.48
N MET A 110 -8.46 11.45 3.10
CA MET A 110 -8.39 11.31 4.56
C MET A 110 -7.22 12.11 5.17
N ILE A 111 -6.03 12.05 4.58
CA ILE A 111 -4.86 12.79 5.08
C ILE A 111 -5.05 14.30 4.87
N THR A 112 -5.57 14.69 3.72
CA THR A 112 -5.77 16.09 3.32
C THR A 112 -6.65 16.85 4.32
N THR A 113 -7.66 16.22 4.91
CA THR A 113 -8.53 16.84 5.92
C THR A 113 -7.77 17.32 7.16
N HIS A 114 -6.59 16.75 7.44
CA HIS A 114 -5.78 17.07 8.62
C HIS A 114 -4.59 17.99 8.33
N VAL A 115 -4.07 17.98 7.10
CA VAL A 115 -2.79 18.66 6.80
C VAL A 115 -2.86 19.64 5.61
N GLY A 116 -3.98 19.65 4.90
CA GLY A 116 -4.19 20.45 3.69
C GLY A 116 -3.66 19.77 2.41
N ALA A 117 -4.37 19.97 1.30
CA ALA A 117 -4.12 19.30 0.02
C ALA A 117 -2.74 19.62 -0.59
N ALA A 118 -2.23 20.83 -0.39
CA ALA A 118 -0.95 21.26 -0.97
C ALA A 118 0.24 20.41 -0.51
N LYS A 119 0.13 19.75 0.63
CA LYS A 119 1.20 18.94 1.23
C LYS A 119 1.14 17.46 0.86
N VAL A 120 -0.01 16.93 0.45
CA VAL A 120 -0.21 15.51 0.20
C VAL A 120 0.12 15.17 -1.24
N ARG A 121 0.86 14.07 -1.42
CA ARG A 121 1.18 13.47 -2.71
C ARG A 121 0.73 12.01 -2.71
N SER A 122 0.09 11.62 -3.79
CA SER A 122 -0.29 10.24 -4.01
C SER A 122 0.87 9.43 -4.56
N GLY A 123 0.98 8.18 -4.12
CA GLY A 123 1.93 7.22 -4.67
C GLY A 123 1.36 5.81 -4.70
N VAL A 124 1.72 5.10 -5.74
CA VAL A 124 1.38 3.69 -5.95
C VAL A 124 2.65 2.87 -5.80
N ILE A 125 2.67 1.93 -4.88
CA ILE A 125 3.83 1.06 -4.67
C ILE A 125 3.53 -0.37 -5.09
N TYR A 126 4.46 -0.97 -5.82
CA TYR A 126 4.48 -2.38 -6.22
C TYR A 126 5.64 -3.06 -5.51
N VAL A 127 5.39 -3.47 -4.28
CA VAL A 127 6.34 -4.18 -3.42
C VAL A 127 5.60 -5.26 -2.65
N SER A 128 6.23 -6.42 -2.50
CA SER A 128 5.80 -7.43 -1.53
C SER A 128 6.74 -7.39 -0.34
N ALA A 129 6.27 -6.88 0.78
CA ALA A 129 7.06 -6.75 2.01
C ALA A 129 6.17 -6.90 3.23
N VAL A 130 6.52 -7.81 4.13
CA VAL A 130 5.77 -8.10 5.36
C VAL A 130 6.73 -8.18 6.55
N ILE A 131 6.26 -7.79 7.73
CA ILE A 131 6.99 -8.09 8.96
C ILE A 131 6.92 -9.61 9.18
N ASP A 132 8.09 -10.26 9.08
CA ASP A 132 8.23 -11.69 9.40
C ASP A 132 8.28 -11.89 10.91
N ARG A 133 9.17 -11.14 11.55
CA ARG A 133 9.31 -11.01 13.00
C ARG A 133 9.81 -9.62 13.36
N PRO A 134 9.74 -9.18 14.64
CA PRO A 134 10.22 -7.85 15.05
C PRO A 134 11.62 -7.55 14.50
N GLY A 135 11.81 -6.38 13.88
CA GLY A 135 13.07 -5.94 13.28
C GLY A 135 13.39 -6.56 11.90
N VAL A 136 12.60 -7.51 11.42
CA VAL A 136 12.87 -8.23 10.16
C VAL A 136 11.70 -8.15 9.20
N ILE A 137 11.98 -7.66 8.00
CA ILE A 137 11.05 -7.61 6.88
C ILE A 137 11.40 -8.69 5.88
N ARG A 138 10.45 -9.55 5.53
CA ARG A 138 10.58 -10.51 4.44
C ARG A 138 10.04 -9.90 3.16
N SER A 139 10.86 -9.95 2.11
CA SER A 139 10.50 -9.54 0.76
C SER A 139 10.99 -10.59 -0.25
N PRO A 140 10.10 -11.29 -0.96
CA PRO A 140 10.52 -12.31 -1.92
C PRO A 140 11.29 -11.76 -3.13
N GLY A 141 11.31 -10.43 -3.29
CA GLY A 141 11.84 -9.76 -4.47
C GLY A 141 10.77 -9.59 -5.56
N GLY A 142 11.20 -9.33 -6.77
CA GLY A 142 10.31 -9.03 -7.90
C GLY A 142 10.12 -7.53 -8.09
N LEU A 143 8.89 -7.04 -8.04
CA LEU A 143 8.63 -5.61 -8.21
C LEU A 143 9.06 -4.81 -6.97
N HIS A 144 9.73 -3.68 -7.21
CA HIS A 144 10.14 -2.70 -6.18
C HIS A 144 9.97 -1.26 -6.70
N MET A 145 8.85 -1.04 -7.41
CA MET A 145 8.53 0.20 -8.10
C MET A 145 7.56 1.06 -7.30
N ILE A 146 7.86 2.35 -7.24
CA ILE A 146 6.93 3.41 -6.83
C ILE A 146 6.58 4.23 -8.07
N VAL A 147 5.30 4.49 -8.30
CA VAL A 147 4.82 5.53 -9.21
C VAL A 147 4.20 6.60 -8.34
N ALA A 148 4.68 7.83 -8.43
CA ALA A 148 4.20 8.91 -7.57
C ALA A 148 3.86 10.17 -8.36
N ASP A 149 2.97 10.98 -7.80
CA ASP A 149 2.62 12.30 -8.33
C ASP A 149 3.90 13.11 -8.57
N ALA A 150 4.09 13.52 -9.83
CA ALA A 150 5.25 14.30 -10.25
C ALA A 150 5.27 15.67 -9.59
N ALA A 151 4.10 16.26 -9.31
CA ALA A 151 3.92 17.62 -8.80
C ALA A 151 4.93 18.58 -9.43
N GLN A 152 4.70 18.95 -10.69
CA GLN A 152 5.65 19.74 -11.48
C GLN A 152 6.23 20.92 -10.67
N GLY A 153 7.56 20.99 -10.59
CA GLY A 153 8.28 22.02 -9.84
C GLY A 153 8.34 21.79 -8.32
N ASP A 154 7.91 20.62 -7.80
CA ASP A 154 8.06 20.29 -6.38
C ASP A 154 9.49 19.80 -6.05
N PRO A 155 10.32 20.63 -5.36
CA PRO A 155 11.72 20.29 -5.11
C PRO A 155 11.88 19.11 -4.14
N VAL A 156 10.91 18.85 -3.28
CA VAL A 156 10.95 17.70 -2.35
C VAL A 156 10.74 16.42 -3.11
N MET A 157 9.75 16.37 -4.00
CA MET A 157 9.52 15.19 -4.84
C MET A 157 10.67 14.93 -5.80
N ALA A 158 11.27 15.97 -6.38
CA ALA A 158 12.47 15.81 -7.21
C ALA A 158 13.65 15.18 -6.42
N ARG A 159 13.88 15.61 -5.18
CA ARG A 159 14.88 14.99 -4.29
C ARG A 159 14.53 13.55 -3.93
N PHE A 160 13.24 13.25 -3.74
CA PHE A 160 12.79 11.89 -3.49
C PHE A 160 13.09 10.96 -4.67
N PHE A 161 12.75 11.34 -5.91
CA PHE A 161 13.07 10.54 -7.10
C PHE A 161 14.59 10.33 -7.24
N ASN A 162 15.38 11.38 -7.08
CA ASN A 162 16.85 11.27 -7.09
C ASN A 162 17.39 10.35 -5.97
N ALA A 163 16.75 10.31 -4.81
CA ALA A 163 17.12 9.38 -3.75
C ALA A 163 16.79 7.92 -4.11
N CYS A 164 15.66 7.69 -4.75
CA CYS A 164 15.29 6.38 -5.28
C CYS A 164 16.25 5.88 -6.37
N ASP A 165 16.70 6.77 -7.28
CA ASP A 165 17.68 6.42 -8.31
C ASP A 165 19.03 5.92 -7.74
N ARG A 166 19.37 6.33 -6.51
CA ARG A 166 20.57 5.83 -5.80
C ARG A 166 20.29 4.59 -4.95
N ALA A 167 19.02 4.30 -4.68
CA ALA A 167 18.63 3.23 -3.79
C ALA A 167 18.55 1.89 -4.53
N ALA A 168 19.30 0.91 -4.09
CA ALA A 168 19.18 -0.44 -4.65
C ALA A 168 17.80 -1.03 -4.34
N ALA A 169 17.15 -1.59 -5.37
CA ALA A 169 15.83 -2.23 -5.25
C ALA A 169 14.72 -1.29 -4.72
N LEU A 170 14.75 -0.05 -5.19
CA LEU A 170 13.68 0.91 -4.97
C LEU A 170 13.60 1.87 -6.17
N ASP A 171 12.96 1.44 -7.24
CA ASP A 171 12.74 2.29 -8.39
C ASP A 171 11.58 3.25 -8.11
N ALA A 172 11.67 4.48 -8.64
CA ALA A 172 10.56 5.42 -8.58
C ALA A 172 10.38 6.13 -9.92
N LYS A 173 9.12 6.33 -10.31
CA LYS A 173 8.77 7.06 -11.54
C LYS A 173 7.76 8.15 -11.24
N PRO A 174 7.97 9.37 -11.78
CA PRO A 174 6.94 10.40 -11.74
C PRO A 174 5.76 10.01 -12.64
N SER A 175 4.57 10.45 -12.25
CA SER A 175 3.33 10.32 -13.04
C SER A 175 2.65 11.68 -13.15
N ASP A 176 2.27 12.06 -14.35
CA ASP A 176 1.46 13.26 -14.59
C ASP A 176 -0.02 13.01 -14.31
N ASP A 177 -0.45 11.73 -14.29
CA ASP A 177 -1.80 11.29 -13.92
C ASP A 177 -1.72 10.10 -12.97
N ILE A 178 -1.39 10.38 -11.72
CA ILE A 178 -1.28 9.37 -10.68
C ILE A 178 -2.64 8.76 -10.32
N GLU A 179 -3.73 9.48 -10.57
CA GLU A 179 -5.06 9.01 -10.25
C GLU A 179 -5.46 7.80 -11.10
N VAL A 180 -5.15 7.82 -12.39
CA VAL A 180 -5.35 6.67 -13.28
C VAL A 180 -4.56 5.45 -12.77
N THR A 181 -3.27 5.64 -12.47
CA THR A 181 -2.43 4.56 -11.94
C THR A 181 -2.97 3.99 -10.63
N LEU A 182 -3.48 4.86 -9.76
CA LEU A 182 -4.07 4.46 -8.48
C LEU A 182 -5.31 3.59 -8.68
N TRP A 183 -6.21 4.01 -9.59
CA TRP A 183 -7.41 3.25 -9.90
C TRP A 183 -7.11 1.92 -10.60
N GLU A 184 -6.19 1.87 -11.56
CA GLU A 184 -5.77 0.62 -12.19
C GLU A 184 -5.23 -0.38 -11.16
N LYS A 185 -4.38 0.09 -10.24
CA LYS A 185 -3.90 -0.76 -9.13
C LYS A 185 -5.03 -1.15 -8.19
N PHE A 186 -5.92 -0.24 -7.84
CA PHE A 186 -7.06 -0.52 -6.95
C PHE A 186 -7.94 -1.63 -7.52
N ILE A 187 -8.28 -1.59 -8.80
CA ILE A 187 -9.08 -2.61 -9.49
C ILE A 187 -8.39 -3.97 -9.43
N ALA A 188 -7.10 -4.01 -9.79
CA ALA A 188 -6.32 -5.25 -9.75
C ALA A 188 -6.21 -5.81 -8.32
N LEU A 189 -5.90 -4.94 -7.35
CA LEU A 189 -5.70 -5.34 -5.97
C LEU A 189 -7.00 -5.81 -5.30
N THR A 190 -8.11 -5.10 -5.52
CA THR A 190 -9.36 -5.45 -4.86
C THR A 190 -9.95 -6.77 -5.39
N SER A 191 -9.82 -7.04 -6.69
CA SER A 191 -10.24 -8.32 -7.27
C SER A 191 -9.35 -9.49 -6.81
N LEU A 192 -8.03 -9.31 -6.83
CA LEU A 192 -7.05 -10.27 -6.31
C LEU A 192 -7.28 -10.57 -4.82
N SER A 193 -7.41 -9.52 -4.01
CA SER A 193 -7.62 -9.66 -2.57
C SER A 193 -8.97 -10.30 -2.26
N GLY A 194 -10.00 -9.95 -3.02
CA GLY A 194 -11.34 -10.52 -2.88
C GLY A 194 -11.35 -12.02 -3.08
N THR A 195 -10.83 -12.51 -4.21
CA THR A 195 -10.84 -13.95 -4.52
C THR A 195 -9.91 -14.75 -3.63
N THR A 196 -8.66 -14.29 -3.42
CA THR A 196 -7.69 -15.04 -2.59
C THR A 196 -8.10 -15.13 -1.13
N SER A 197 -8.80 -14.11 -0.60
CA SER A 197 -9.30 -14.13 0.79
C SER A 197 -10.59 -14.92 0.93
N LEU A 198 -11.57 -14.73 0.02
CA LEU A 198 -12.85 -15.43 0.08
C LEU A 198 -12.66 -16.94 -0.07
N LEU A 199 -11.89 -17.35 -1.08
CA LEU A 199 -11.66 -18.76 -1.41
C LEU A 199 -10.53 -19.39 -0.59
N ARG A 200 -9.74 -18.60 0.15
CA ARG A 200 -8.54 -19.04 0.89
C ARG A 200 -7.58 -19.84 -0.01
N ALA A 201 -7.46 -19.42 -1.25
CA ALA A 201 -6.73 -20.10 -2.30
C ALA A 201 -5.64 -19.20 -2.91
N THR A 202 -4.67 -19.82 -3.58
CA THR A 202 -3.66 -19.12 -4.37
C THR A 202 -4.21 -18.70 -5.74
N MET A 203 -3.58 -17.72 -6.39
CA MET A 203 -3.98 -17.30 -7.74
C MET A 203 -3.93 -18.45 -8.73
N GLY A 204 -2.90 -19.31 -8.65
CA GLY A 204 -2.81 -20.48 -9.53
C GLY A 204 -4.00 -21.43 -9.35
N GLN A 205 -4.44 -21.70 -8.12
CA GLN A 205 -5.61 -22.54 -7.86
C GLN A 205 -6.90 -21.88 -8.38
N ILE A 206 -7.07 -20.56 -8.16
CA ILE A 206 -8.23 -19.80 -8.62
C ILE A 206 -8.33 -19.83 -10.16
N LEU A 207 -7.21 -19.66 -10.85
CA LEU A 207 -7.18 -19.62 -12.31
C LEU A 207 -7.25 -21.00 -12.96
N ALA A 208 -6.90 -22.05 -12.24
CA ALA A 208 -6.98 -23.43 -12.74
C ALA A 208 -8.42 -23.97 -12.84
N HIS A 209 -9.36 -23.45 -12.03
CA HIS A 209 -10.75 -23.90 -12.02
C HIS A 209 -11.65 -22.91 -12.76
N SER A 210 -12.51 -23.39 -13.67
CA SER A 210 -13.36 -22.55 -14.53
C SER A 210 -14.24 -21.58 -13.73
N GLU A 211 -14.95 -22.04 -12.73
CA GLU A 211 -15.88 -21.22 -11.96
C GLU A 211 -15.18 -20.12 -11.14
N THR A 212 -14.04 -20.44 -10.54
CA THR A 212 -13.28 -19.45 -9.77
C THR A 212 -12.57 -18.44 -10.66
N ARG A 213 -12.20 -18.84 -11.90
CA ARG A 213 -11.71 -17.92 -12.93
C ARG A 213 -12.81 -16.95 -13.39
N VAL A 214 -14.06 -17.43 -13.53
CA VAL A 214 -15.22 -16.57 -13.82
C VAL A 214 -15.43 -15.57 -12.70
N LEU A 215 -15.38 -16.01 -11.44
CA LEU A 215 -15.49 -15.11 -10.29
C LEU A 215 -14.38 -14.05 -10.29
N GLN A 216 -13.11 -14.44 -10.56
CA GLN A 216 -12.01 -13.48 -10.65
C GLN A 216 -12.28 -12.42 -11.71
N ARG A 217 -12.74 -12.84 -12.90
CA ARG A 217 -13.11 -11.92 -13.99
C ARG A 217 -14.28 -11.02 -13.60
N GLN A 218 -15.31 -11.53 -12.98
CA GLN A 218 -16.45 -10.76 -12.51
C GLN A 218 -16.04 -9.65 -11.55
N LEU A 219 -15.15 -9.93 -10.58
CA LEU A 219 -14.68 -8.89 -9.65
C LEU A 219 -13.89 -7.79 -10.38
N ILE A 220 -13.11 -8.14 -11.39
CA ILE A 220 -12.42 -7.14 -12.23
C ILE A 220 -13.44 -6.27 -12.96
N ASP A 221 -14.41 -6.89 -13.66
CA ASP A 221 -15.40 -6.19 -14.46
C ASP A 221 -16.26 -5.24 -13.61
N GLU A 222 -16.70 -5.68 -12.42
CA GLU A 222 -17.44 -4.85 -11.46
C GLU A 222 -16.63 -3.62 -11.01
N ALA A 223 -15.35 -3.82 -10.67
CA ALA A 223 -14.49 -2.73 -10.23
C ALA A 223 -14.16 -1.75 -11.37
N VAL A 224 -13.97 -2.23 -12.61
CA VAL A 224 -13.82 -1.40 -13.81
C VAL A 224 -15.09 -0.59 -14.06
N ALA A 225 -16.27 -1.21 -13.99
CA ALA A 225 -17.54 -0.52 -14.18
C ALA A 225 -17.75 0.61 -13.15
N VAL A 226 -17.40 0.35 -11.88
CA VAL A 226 -17.43 1.39 -10.84
C VAL A 226 -16.45 2.52 -11.12
N GLY A 227 -15.22 2.19 -11.52
CA GLY A 227 -14.20 3.20 -11.88
C GLY A 227 -14.63 4.05 -13.08
N SER A 228 -15.27 3.44 -14.09
CA SER A 228 -15.81 4.15 -15.25
C SER A 228 -16.98 5.06 -14.86
N ALA A 229 -17.90 4.58 -14.03
CA ALA A 229 -19.01 5.38 -13.53
C ALA A 229 -18.55 6.56 -12.64
N ALA A 230 -17.43 6.40 -11.95
CA ALA A 230 -16.77 7.45 -11.17
C ALA A 230 -15.98 8.45 -12.06
N GLY A 231 -15.88 8.22 -13.38
CA GLY A 231 -15.08 9.04 -14.30
C GLY A 231 -13.56 8.91 -14.12
N LYS A 232 -13.10 7.81 -13.49
CA LYS A 232 -11.69 7.56 -13.14
C LYS A 232 -11.02 6.53 -14.06
N VAL A 233 -11.81 5.79 -14.80
CA VAL A 233 -11.36 4.79 -15.77
C VAL A 233 -11.98 5.10 -17.12
N ASN A 234 -11.15 5.26 -18.13
CA ASN A 234 -11.57 5.54 -19.51
C ASN A 234 -10.86 4.60 -20.49
N ARG A 235 -10.87 3.29 -20.18
CA ARG A 235 -10.22 2.26 -20.98
C ARG A 235 -11.08 1.01 -21.08
N ASN A 236 -11.41 0.60 -22.31
CA ASN A 236 -12.25 -0.56 -22.56
C ASN A 236 -11.47 -1.89 -22.41
N ASP A 237 -10.14 -1.87 -22.54
CA ASP A 237 -9.24 -3.03 -22.49
C ASP A 237 -8.71 -3.32 -21.07
N LEU A 238 -8.99 -2.46 -20.10
CA LEU A 238 -8.40 -2.52 -18.76
C LEU A 238 -8.69 -3.86 -18.05
N ALA A 239 -9.91 -4.37 -18.18
CA ALA A 239 -10.28 -5.64 -17.55
C ALA A 239 -9.46 -6.82 -18.12
N ASP A 240 -9.21 -6.84 -19.42
CA ASP A 240 -8.42 -7.88 -20.08
C ASP A 240 -6.94 -7.76 -19.69
N GLU A 241 -6.41 -6.54 -19.65
CA GLU A 241 -5.05 -6.27 -19.21
C GLU A 241 -4.82 -6.73 -17.77
N ILE A 242 -5.73 -6.37 -16.84
CA ILE A 242 -5.65 -6.79 -15.44
C ILE A 242 -5.73 -8.31 -15.33
N MET A 243 -6.67 -8.95 -16.04
CA MET A 243 -6.78 -10.40 -16.04
C MET A 243 -5.50 -11.08 -16.56
N ALA A 244 -4.88 -10.54 -17.61
CA ALA A 244 -3.61 -11.03 -18.12
C ALA A 244 -2.47 -10.87 -17.09
N LYS A 245 -2.35 -9.70 -16.45
CA LYS A 245 -1.36 -9.45 -15.38
C LYS A 245 -1.52 -10.41 -14.20
N LEU A 246 -2.75 -10.64 -13.75
CA LEU A 246 -3.02 -11.58 -12.66
C LEU A 246 -2.72 -13.04 -13.07
N SER A 247 -2.98 -13.38 -14.33
CA SER A 247 -2.68 -14.71 -14.87
C SER A 247 -1.18 -15.00 -14.99
N ALA A 248 -0.35 -13.98 -15.09
CA ALA A 248 1.10 -14.09 -15.11
C ALA A 248 1.76 -14.18 -13.72
N MET A 249 0.98 -14.04 -12.65
CA MET A 249 1.51 -14.14 -11.27
C MET A 249 1.95 -15.59 -10.95
N PRO A 250 2.93 -15.75 -10.03
CA PRO A 250 3.31 -17.08 -9.57
C PRO A 250 2.13 -17.89 -9.05
N PHE A 251 2.11 -19.20 -9.31
CA PHE A 251 1.01 -20.10 -8.90
C PHE A 251 0.66 -19.97 -7.41
N ALA A 252 1.68 -19.90 -6.56
CA ALA A 252 1.52 -19.81 -5.09
C ALA A 252 1.19 -18.40 -4.59
N PHE A 253 1.01 -17.41 -5.48
CA PHE A 253 0.79 -16.02 -5.08
C PHE A 253 -0.54 -15.85 -4.34
N ARG A 254 -0.50 -15.05 -3.27
CA ARG A 254 -1.66 -14.65 -2.46
C ARG A 254 -1.57 -13.17 -2.13
N SER A 255 -2.69 -12.52 -1.88
CA SER A 255 -2.71 -11.14 -1.44
C SER A 255 -2.29 -10.99 0.02
N SER A 256 -1.82 -9.80 0.40
CA SER A 256 -1.53 -9.47 1.80
C SER A 256 -2.77 -9.60 2.70
N MET A 257 -3.96 -9.23 2.19
CA MET A 257 -5.21 -9.38 2.92
C MET A 257 -5.54 -10.86 3.20
N SER A 258 -5.26 -11.75 2.25
CA SER A 258 -5.42 -13.20 2.47
C SER A 258 -4.44 -13.74 3.52
N GLU A 259 -3.19 -13.24 3.55
CA GLU A 259 -2.23 -13.60 4.61
C GLU A 259 -2.64 -13.02 5.98
N ASP A 260 -3.17 -11.78 6.02
CA ASP A 260 -3.68 -11.17 7.25
C ASP A 260 -4.88 -11.96 7.79
N LEU A 261 -5.79 -12.42 6.92
CA LEU A 261 -6.93 -13.27 7.30
C LEU A 261 -6.47 -14.58 7.96
N GLU A 262 -5.49 -15.27 7.38
CA GLU A 262 -4.93 -16.50 7.96
C GLU A 262 -4.28 -16.28 9.32
N ARG A 263 -3.60 -15.14 9.47
CA ARG A 263 -2.94 -14.76 10.73
C ARG A 263 -3.90 -14.18 11.75
N GLY A 264 -5.19 -14.05 11.44
CA GLY A 264 -6.19 -13.44 12.30
C GLY A 264 -5.95 -11.96 12.58
N LYS A 265 -5.31 -11.25 11.65
CA LYS A 265 -5.05 -9.81 11.74
C LYS A 265 -6.22 -9.01 11.15
N PRO A 266 -6.38 -7.73 11.52
CA PRO A 266 -7.33 -6.83 10.89
C PRO A 266 -7.12 -6.73 9.37
N LEU A 267 -8.23 -6.70 8.63
CA LEU A 267 -8.26 -6.69 7.16
C LEU A 267 -8.51 -5.29 6.61
N GLU A 268 -7.93 -4.98 5.46
CA GLU A 268 -8.28 -3.79 4.68
C GLU A 268 -9.56 -4.00 3.83
N LEU A 269 -10.42 -4.91 4.24
CA LEU A 269 -11.62 -5.36 3.51
C LEU A 269 -12.56 -4.20 3.14
N ARG A 270 -12.83 -3.30 4.10
CA ARG A 270 -13.68 -2.12 3.94
C ARG A 270 -13.18 -1.19 2.84
N TRP A 271 -11.86 -1.08 2.71
CA TRP A 271 -11.17 -0.19 1.79
C TRP A 271 -10.91 -0.80 0.42
N LEU A 272 -11.15 -2.10 0.26
CA LEU A 272 -11.01 -2.86 -1.00
C LEU A 272 -12.38 -3.28 -1.52
N SER A 273 -12.81 -4.53 -1.32
CA SER A 273 -14.12 -5.00 -1.81
C SER A 273 -15.29 -4.22 -1.19
N GLY A 274 -15.19 -3.78 0.06
CA GLY A 274 -16.17 -2.92 0.72
C GLY A 274 -16.27 -1.55 0.04
N ARG A 275 -15.15 -1.01 -0.47
CA ARG A 275 -15.16 0.26 -1.20
C ARG A 275 -15.81 0.12 -2.56
N VAL A 276 -15.54 -0.94 -3.32
CA VAL A 276 -16.24 -1.21 -4.59
C VAL A 276 -17.73 -1.38 -4.34
N HIS A 277 -18.11 -2.13 -3.29
CA HIS A 277 -19.51 -2.27 -2.89
C HIS A 277 -20.19 -0.92 -2.61
N SER A 278 -19.58 -0.05 -1.81
CA SER A 278 -20.16 1.26 -1.46
C SER A 278 -20.22 2.22 -2.64
N LEU A 279 -19.18 2.25 -3.48
CA LEU A 279 -19.19 3.05 -4.71
C LEU A 279 -20.21 2.51 -5.73
N GLY A 280 -20.36 1.18 -5.81
CA GLY A 280 -21.41 0.56 -6.62
C GLY A 280 -22.80 1.07 -6.24
N GLN A 281 -23.11 1.16 -4.95
CA GLN A 281 -24.35 1.76 -4.47
C GLN A 281 -24.45 3.25 -4.82
N GLN A 282 -23.39 4.01 -4.61
CA GLN A 282 -23.34 5.45 -4.89
C GLN A 282 -23.58 5.75 -6.37
N TYR A 283 -22.94 5.02 -7.27
CA TYR A 283 -23.01 5.22 -8.73
C TYR A 283 -24.09 4.35 -9.41
N ARG A 284 -24.85 3.55 -8.64
CA ARG A 284 -25.89 2.63 -9.15
C ARG A 284 -25.33 1.60 -10.13
N VAL A 285 -24.12 1.14 -9.88
CA VAL A 285 -23.48 0.05 -10.62
C VAL A 285 -23.64 -1.23 -9.82
N PRO A 286 -24.20 -2.31 -10.39
CA PRO A 286 -24.29 -3.59 -9.70
C PRO A 286 -22.90 -4.17 -9.39
N THR A 287 -22.69 -4.55 -8.13
CA THR A 287 -21.42 -5.17 -7.67
C THR A 287 -21.70 -6.41 -6.82
N PRO A 288 -22.43 -7.43 -7.35
CA PRO A 288 -22.84 -8.59 -6.56
C PRO A 288 -21.64 -9.41 -6.05
N GLY A 289 -20.58 -9.57 -6.84
CA GLY A 289 -19.36 -10.28 -6.45
C GLY A 289 -18.63 -9.60 -5.30
N HIS A 290 -18.31 -8.31 -5.45
CA HIS A 290 -17.66 -7.54 -4.37
C HIS A 290 -18.55 -7.44 -3.12
N SER A 291 -19.87 -7.34 -3.28
CA SER A 291 -20.81 -7.34 -2.18
C SER A 291 -20.81 -8.69 -1.42
N MET A 292 -20.67 -9.80 -2.14
CA MET A 292 -20.52 -11.12 -1.53
C MET A 292 -19.19 -11.23 -0.78
N VAL A 293 -18.08 -10.83 -1.38
CA VAL A 293 -16.77 -10.81 -0.71
C VAL A 293 -16.81 -10.00 0.58
N TYR A 294 -17.33 -8.77 0.52
CA TYR A 294 -17.43 -7.89 1.68
C TYR A 294 -18.26 -8.51 2.80
N ARG A 295 -19.49 -8.95 2.49
CA ARG A 295 -20.40 -9.54 3.47
C ARG A 295 -19.90 -10.89 4.02
N GLY A 296 -19.22 -11.68 3.20
CA GLY A 296 -18.66 -12.97 3.60
C GLY A 296 -17.45 -12.87 4.54
N LEU A 297 -16.73 -11.73 4.49
CA LEU A 297 -15.53 -11.54 5.29
C LEU A 297 -15.66 -10.46 6.38
N VAL A 298 -16.78 -9.75 6.47
CA VAL A 298 -16.94 -8.60 7.40
C VAL A 298 -16.72 -8.96 8.86
N LEU A 299 -17.04 -10.17 9.27
CA LEU A 299 -16.81 -10.65 10.65
C LEU A 299 -15.32 -10.74 11.00
N TYR A 300 -14.43 -10.78 9.99
CA TYR A 300 -12.98 -10.83 10.15
C TYR A 300 -12.31 -9.45 9.99
N GLU A 301 -13.08 -8.39 9.76
CA GLU A 301 -12.53 -7.05 9.49
C GLU A 301 -11.59 -6.57 10.60
N ASN A 302 -11.94 -6.83 11.85
CA ASN A 302 -11.13 -6.45 13.02
C ASN A 302 -10.20 -7.56 13.53
N GLY A 303 -9.95 -8.59 12.71
CA GLY A 303 -9.17 -9.75 13.06
C GLY A 303 -10.03 -11.00 13.26
N LYS A 304 -9.50 -11.99 13.97
CA LYS A 304 -10.23 -13.25 14.21
C LYS A 304 -11.50 -12.98 15.01
N PRO A 305 -12.69 -13.43 14.53
CA PRO A 305 -13.93 -13.31 15.30
C PRO A 305 -13.79 -14.00 16.67
N THR A 306 -14.30 -13.34 17.71
CA THR A 306 -14.37 -13.88 19.08
C THR A 306 -15.58 -14.80 19.22
#